data_d992b4e13794e2dea858de0c4eca70e9
#
_entry.id   d992b4e13794e2dea858de0c4eca70e9
#
_cell.length_a   1.000
_cell.length_b   1.000
_cell.length_c   1.000
_cell.angle_alpha   90.00
_cell.angle_beta   90.00
_cell.angle_gamma   90.00
#
_symmetry.space_group_name_H-M   'P 1'
#
loop_
_entity.id
_entity.type
_entity.pdbx_description
1 polymer ?
#
loop_
_entity_poly.entity_id
_entity_poly.type
_entity_poly.pdbx_seq_one_letter_code
_entity_poly.pdbx_strand_id
1 'polypeptide(L)'
;MSKQSTLIYELKGLKMSYNDHVALNVGRLQFHRGTIYGIIGSIGSGKSTLLNVMAGLEKESEGSIMYDMKSFDRNWLGKVKPRAEIKLFNSTNTNKNKKVSSVLKERIPNKNLSTYFKNESLNLILEKSISDLSLAESSYLNMILAINCDPRVLLIDDYAIHFDKSMEIDFRKKLLRMNKDLGTTILLSATHDQLLKSIASVLIYLDNGHISKIRSNSSKSKMIKPKRDNETRIKSKKKYKSSYSKQRSDRWMNKYANFT
;
A
#
# COMPACT_ATOMS: atom_id res chain seq x y z
N MET A 1 -29.01 2.55 -7.64
CA MET A 1 -27.53 2.43 -7.70
C MET A 1 -26.95 3.25 -6.55
N SER A 2 -26.48 2.61 -5.49
CA SER A 2 -25.83 3.29 -4.37
C SER A 2 -24.53 3.96 -4.87
N LYS A 3 -24.38 5.27 -4.66
CA LYS A 3 -23.13 5.98 -4.91
C LYS A 3 -22.03 5.30 -4.09
N GLN A 4 -21.13 4.60 -4.74
CA GLN A 4 -19.96 4.01 -4.08
C GLN A 4 -19.19 5.14 -3.39
N SER A 5 -18.98 5.04 -2.08
CA SER A 5 -18.20 6.03 -1.33
C SER A 5 -16.82 6.19 -1.96
N THR A 6 -16.36 7.43 -2.11
CA THR A 6 -15.01 7.73 -2.56
C THR A 6 -13.96 7.42 -1.49
N LEU A 7 -14.39 7.26 -0.22
CA LEU A 7 -13.51 6.95 0.90
C LEU A 7 -13.17 5.46 0.93
N ILE A 8 -11.90 5.17 1.21
CA ILE A 8 -11.41 3.81 1.48
C ILE A 8 -11.12 3.61 2.95
N TYR A 9 -10.59 4.66 3.64
CA TYR A 9 -10.46 4.68 5.08
C TYR A 9 -11.04 5.95 5.69
N GLU A 10 -11.62 5.81 6.88
CA GLU A 10 -11.94 6.89 7.78
C GLU A 10 -11.47 6.55 9.19
N LEU A 11 -10.61 7.40 9.75
CA LEU A 11 -10.10 7.34 11.11
C LEU A 11 -10.74 8.46 11.92
N LYS A 12 -11.25 8.15 13.13
CA LYS A 12 -11.89 9.12 14.04
C LYS A 12 -11.38 8.92 15.46
N GLY A 13 -10.72 9.94 16.02
CA GLY A 13 -10.19 9.92 17.38
C GLY A 13 -9.24 8.75 17.62
N LEU A 14 -8.50 8.33 16.57
CA LEU A 14 -7.66 7.15 16.62
C LEU A 14 -6.48 7.38 17.55
N LYS A 15 -6.40 6.60 18.63
CA LYS A 15 -5.26 6.62 19.55
C LYS A 15 -4.68 5.23 19.68
N MET A 16 -3.37 5.17 19.72
CA MET A 16 -2.61 3.95 19.95
C MET A 16 -1.58 4.18 21.03
N SER A 17 -1.65 3.38 22.09
CA SER A 17 -0.75 3.47 23.24
C SER A 17 -0.10 2.12 23.48
N TYR A 18 1.20 2.15 23.76
CA TYR A 18 1.98 1.00 24.21
C TYR A 18 2.45 1.29 25.64
N ASN A 19 1.90 0.56 26.61
CA ASN A 19 2.07 0.88 28.02
C ASN A 19 1.66 2.36 28.28
N ASP A 20 2.55 3.17 28.84
CA ASP A 20 2.32 4.58 29.15
C ASP A 20 2.67 5.53 27.99
N HIS A 21 3.16 5.00 26.85
CA HIS A 21 3.56 5.82 25.71
C HIS A 21 2.46 5.89 24.65
N VAL A 22 2.01 7.10 24.32
CA VAL A 22 1.07 7.35 23.21
C VAL A 22 1.88 7.44 21.90
N ALA A 23 1.80 6.38 21.11
CA ALA A 23 2.51 6.30 19.82
C ALA A 23 1.73 6.96 18.67
N LEU A 24 0.40 7.10 18.80
CA LEU A 24 -0.44 7.71 17.76
C LEU A 24 -1.65 8.37 18.41
N ASN A 25 -1.97 9.60 17.96
CA ASN A 25 -3.17 10.34 18.36
C ASN A 25 -3.64 11.18 17.17
N VAL A 26 -4.58 10.63 16.40
CA VAL A 26 -5.07 11.22 15.15
C VAL A 26 -6.56 11.52 15.30
N GLY A 27 -6.93 12.80 15.27
CA GLY A 27 -8.32 13.25 15.45
C GLY A 27 -9.24 12.74 14.34
N ARG A 28 -9.08 13.26 13.12
CA ARG A 28 -9.82 12.79 11.93
C ARG A 28 -8.92 12.74 10.73
N LEU A 29 -8.89 11.59 10.06
CA LEU A 29 -8.13 11.40 8.83
C LEU A 29 -8.92 10.53 7.85
N GLN A 30 -8.95 10.95 6.58
CA GLN A 30 -9.70 10.27 5.53
C GLN A 30 -8.79 9.98 4.34
N PHE A 31 -8.94 8.80 3.75
CA PHE A 31 -8.22 8.38 2.56
C PHE A 31 -9.20 8.04 1.45
N HIS A 32 -8.93 8.55 0.25
CA HIS A 32 -9.75 8.32 -0.92
C HIS A 32 -9.21 7.18 -1.78
N ARG A 33 -10.13 6.45 -2.42
CA ARG A 33 -9.78 5.34 -3.32
C ARG A 33 -8.92 5.80 -4.48
N GLY A 34 -8.00 4.93 -4.91
CA GLY A 34 -7.16 5.17 -6.08
C GLY A 34 -6.21 6.37 -5.93
N THR A 35 -5.90 6.77 -4.71
CA THR A 35 -4.97 7.87 -4.42
C THR A 35 -3.68 7.31 -3.85
N ILE A 36 -2.55 7.93 -4.18
CA ILE A 36 -1.25 7.63 -3.59
C ILE A 36 -0.96 8.67 -2.51
N TYR A 37 -0.78 8.20 -1.28
CA TYR A 37 -0.44 9.00 -0.11
C TYR A 37 1.01 8.77 0.30
N GLY A 38 1.69 9.84 0.71
CA GLY A 38 2.98 9.78 1.39
C GLY A 38 2.81 10.15 2.85
N ILE A 39 3.28 9.30 3.76
CA ILE A 39 3.30 9.53 5.21
C ILE A 39 4.74 9.83 5.59
N ILE A 40 4.99 11.03 6.10
CA ILE A 40 6.33 11.56 6.36
C ILE A 40 6.47 11.87 7.83
N GLY A 41 7.60 11.53 8.42
CA GLY A 41 7.93 11.88 9.79
C GLY A 41 9.23 11.23 10.25
N SER A 42 9.82 11.76 11.31
CA SER A 42 11.04 11.23 11.93
C SER A 42 10.87 9.78 12.41
N ILE A 43 11.96 9.14 12.75
CA ILE A 43 11.93 7.84 13.44
C ILE A 43 11.15 8.03 14.76
N GLY A 44 10.26 7.08 15.08
CA GLY A 44 9.40 7.18 16.27
C GLY A 44 8.16 8.08 16.12
N SER A 45 7.92 8.73 14.97
CA SER A 45 6.75 9.60 14.79
C SER A 45 5.39 8.88 14.70
N GLY A 46 5.34 7.54 14.68
CA GLY A 46 4.11 6.75 14.62
C GLY A 46 3.71 6.24 13.23
N LYS A 47 4.55 6.39 12.18
CA LYS A 47 4.26 5.95 10.80
C LYS A 47 3.94 4.46 10.71
N SER A 48 4.83 3.61 11.24
CA SER A 48 4.66 2.15 11.22
C SER A 48 3.43 1.73 12.03
N THR A 49 3.20 2.37 13.19
CA THR A 49 2.01 2.16 14.00
C THR A 49 0.73 2.48 13.21
N LEU A 50 0.68 3.63 12.51
CA LEU A 50 -0.44 4.00 11.66
C LEU A 50 -0.70 2.95 10.57
N LEU A 51 0.36 2.51 9.86
CA LEU A 51 0.24 1.50 8.81
C LEU A 51 -0.19 0.14 9.36
N ASN A 52 0.29 -0.28 10.54
CA ASN A 52 -0.10 -1.53 11.20
C ASN A 52 -1.58 -1.53 11.58
N VAL A 53 -2.06 -0.45 12.19
CA VAL A 53 -3.49 -0.31 12.53
C VAL A 53 -4.34 -0.30 11.25
N MET A 54 -3.93 0.40 10.20
CA MET A 54 -4.63 0.41 8.91
C MET A 54 -4.61 -0.95 8.20
N ALA A 55 -3.58 -1.76 8.42
CA ALA A 55 -3.51 -3.13 7.91
C ALA A 55 -4.39 -4.12 8.71
N GLY A 56 -4.90 -3.71 9.88
CA GLY A 56 -5.61 -4.59 10.80
C GLY A 56 -4.69 -5.58 11.52
N LEU A 57 -3.41 -5.25 11.66
CA LEU A 57 -2.44 -6.05 12.41
C LEU A 57 -2.43 -5.69 13.89
N GLU A 58 -2.78 -4.45 14.21
CA GLU A 58 -2.88 -3.94 15.57
C GLU A 58 -4.26 -3.32 15.80
N LYS A 59 -4.75 -3.46 17.04
CA LYS A 59 -6.02 -2.88 17.47
C LYS A 59 -5.77 -1.49 18.03
N GLU A 60 -6.61 -0.55 17.65
CA GLU A 60 -6.66 0.78 18.26
C GLU A 60 -6.90 0.70 19.78
N SER A 61 -6.25 1.58 20.56
CA SER A 61 -6.51 1.74 21.98
C SER A 61 -7.82 2.51 22.24
N GLU A 62 -8.05 3.57 21.44
CA GLU A 62 -9.24 4.41 21.49
C GLU A 62 -9.63 4.84 20.06
N GLY A 63 -10.88 5.30 19.91
CA GLY A 63 -11.40 5.81 18.64
C GLY A 63 -11.88 4.71 17.70
N SER A 64 -11.82 4.96 16.39
CA SER A 64 -12.30 4.01 15.40
C SER A 64 -11.56 4.14 14.07
N ILE A 65 -11.42 3.00 13.39
CA ILE A 65 -10.97 2.92 12.01
C ILE A 65 -12.01 2.14 11.19
N MET A 66 -12.43 2.73 10.08
CA MET A 66 -13.32 2.09 9.11
C MET A 66 -12.57 1.90 7.79
N TYR A 67 -12.69 0.71 7.22
CA TYR A 67 -12.24 0.36 5.89
C TYR A 67 -13.46 0.04 5.03
N ASP A 68 -13.60 0.69 3.88
CA ASP A 68 -14.74 0.53 2.97
C ASP A 68 -16.09 0.67 3.70
N MET A 69 -16.22 1.70 4.56
CA MET A 69 -17.38 2.00 5.39
C MET A 69 -17.74 0.93 6.44
N LYS A 70 -16.85 -0.03 6.69
CA LYS A 70 -17.05 -1.09 7.69
C LYS A 70 -15.89 -1.11 8.68
N SER A 71 -16.19 -1.40 9.94
CA SER A 71 -15.16 -1.71 10.93
C SER A 71 -14.45 -3.02 10.58
N PHE A 72 -13.24 -3.18 11.09
CA PHE A 72 -12.56 -4.46 11.00
C PHE A 72 -13.28 -5.52 11.83
N ASP A 73 -13.36 -6.74 11.28
CA ASP A 73 -13.86 -7.88 12.02
C ASP A 73 -12.89 -8.23 13.16
N ARG A 74 -13.44 -8.76 14.25
CA ARG A 74 -12.65 -9.17 15.42
C ARG A 74 -12.95 -10.64 15.73
N ASN A 75 -11.95 -11.36 16.23
CA ASN A 75 -12.17 -12.70 16.75
C ASN A 75 -12.80 -12.61 18.16
N TRP A 76 -13.15 -13.77 18.75
CA TRP A 76 -13.73 -13.87 20.08
C TRP A 76 -12.84 -13.32 21.20
N LEU A 77 -11.50 -13.25 20.98
CA LEU A 77 -10.53 -12.61 21.88
C LEU A 77 -10.40 -11.10 21.64
N GLY A 78 -11.23 -10.50 20.77
CA GLY A 78 -11.18 -9.07 20.43
C GLY A 78 -10.00 -8.68 19.52
N LYS A 79 -9.20 -9.64 19.01
CA LYS A 79 -8.11 -9.37 18.08
C LYS A 79 -8.67 -9.06 16.70
N VAL A 80 -8.15 -8.02 16.05
CA VAL A 80 -8.54 -7.62 14.69
C VAL A 80 -8.15 -8.70 13.69
N LYS A 81 -9.03 -8.96 12.71
CA LYS A 81 -8.76 -9.85 11.58
C LYS A 81 -8.29 -9.01 10.38
N PRO A 82 -7.04 -9.21 9.92
CA PRO A 82 -6.56 -8.54 8.69
C PRO A 82 -7.40 -8.92 7.48
N ARG A 83 -7.66 -7.96 6.59
CA ARG A 83 -8.40 -8.20 5.36
C ARG A 83 -7.46 -8.58 4.23
N ALA A 84 -7.83 -9.61 3.45
CA ALA A 84 -7.00 -10.14 2.36
C ALA A 84 -6.67 -9.10 1.27
N GLU A 85 -7.56 -8.14 1.06
CA GLU A 85 -7.42 -7.05 0.08
C GLU A 85 -6.49 -5.90 0.53
N ILE A 86 -6.04 -5.89 1.78
CA ILE A 86 -5.06 -4.95 2.32
C ILE A 86 -3.73 -5.68 2.45
N LYS A 87 -2.67 -5.13 1.88
CA LYS A 87 -1.32 -5.69 2.00
C LYS A 87 -0.37 -4.66 2.57
N LEU A 88 0.29 -5.03 3.67
CA LEU A 88 1.38 -4.28 4.26
C LEU A 88 2.70 -4.97 3.95
N PHE A 89 3.64 -4.21 3.41
CA PHE A 89 5.01 -4.62 3.17
C PHE A 89 5.94 -3.80 4.05
N ASN A 90 6.62 -4.51 4.93
CA ASN A 90 7.71 -4.02 5.74
C ASN A 90 8.83 -5.08 5.75
N SER A 91 10.01 -4.72 6.18
CA SER A 91 11.19 -5.60 6.18
C SER A 91 11.07 -6.85 7.08
N THR A 92 9.99 -6.98 7.85
CA THR A 92 9.87 -8.01 8.91
C THR A 92 8.88 -9.13 8.63
N ASN A 93 8.06 -9.07 7.57
CA ASN A 93 6.87 -9.94 7.41
C ASN A 93 7.06 -11.19 6.53
N THR A 94 8.24 -11.77 6.46
CA THR A 94 8.48 -13.02 5.73
C THR A 94 8.88 -14.18 6.65
N ASN A 95 8.35 -15.37 6.35
CA ASN A 95 8.73 -16.59 7.10
C ASN A 95 10.21 -16.90 6.85
N LYS A 96 11.04 -16.67 7.85
CA LYS A 96 12.51 -16.66 7.76
C LYS A 96 13.13 -17.99 7.31
N ASN A 97 12.43 -19.11 7.51
CA ASN A 97 12.97 -20.44 7.24
C ASN A 97 12.69 -20.98 5.82
N LYS A 98 12.02 -20.19 4.96
CA LYS A 98 11.73 -20.61 3.57
C LYS A 98 12.77 -20.05 2.60
N LYS A 99 13.05 -20.79 1.52
CA LYS A 99 13.80 -20.28 0.37
C LYS A 99 13.00 -19.21 -0.37
N VAL A 100 13.68 -18.21 -0.90
CA VAL A 100 13.06 -17.14 -1.71
C VAL A 100 12.26 -17.72 -2.89
N SER A 101 12.83 -18.69 -3.62
CA SER A 101 12.14 -19.35 -4.74
C SER A 101 10.82 -20.02 -4.33
N SER A 102 10.77 -20.62 -3.14
CA SER A 102 9.55 -21.24 -2.61
C SER A 102 8.48 -20.20 -2.28
N VAL A 103 8.87 -19.09 -1.64
CA VAL A 103 7.94 -18.00 -1.31
C VAL A 103 7.39 -17.34 -2.56
N LEU A 104 8.22 -17.10 -3.57
CA LEU A 104 7.77 -16.53 -4.85
C LEU A 104 6.80 -17.47 -5.57
N LYS A 105 7.08 -18.77 -5.63
CA LYS A 105 6.17 -19.77 -6.23
C LYS A 105 4.82 -19.82 -5.51
N GLU A 106 4.84 -19.77 -4.18
CA GLU A 106 3.62 -19.77 -3.36
C GLU A 106 2.78 -18.50 -3.55
N ARG A 107 3.43 -17.33 -3.55
CA ARG A 107 2.74 -16.04 -3.54
C ARG A 107 2.38 -15.52 -4.92
N ILE A 108 3.14 -15.88 -5.96
CA ILE A 108 2.97 -15.42 -7.33
C ILE A 108 3.17 -16.57 -8.35
N PRO A 109 2.41 -17.66 -8.25
CA PRO A 109 2.66 -18.93 -8.95
C PRO A 109 2.69 -18.82 -10.47
N ASN A 110 1.98 -17.86 -11.06
CA ASN A 110 1.78 -17.74 -12.52
C ASN A 110 2.66 -16.65 -13.16
N LYS A 111 3.74 -16.21 -12.49
CA LYS A 111 4.60 -15.15 -13.01
C LYS A 111 5.94 -15.69 -13.46
N ASN A 112 6.42 -15.20 -14.60
CA ASN A 112 7.77 -15.47 -15.04
C ASN A 112 8.77 -14.68 -14.19
N LEU A 113 9.46 -15.37 -13.30
CA LEU A 113 10.40 -14.77 -12.35
C LEU A 113 11.66 -14.23 -13.04
N SER A 114 12.04 -14.74 -14.22
CA SER A 114 13.21 -14.25 -14.97
C SER A 114 13.11 -12.77 -15.34
N THR A 115 11.90 -12.20 -15.39
CA THR A 115 11.72 -10.77 -15.63
C THR A 115 12.24 -9.89 -14.49
N TYR A 116 12.32 -10.43 -13.27
CA TYR A 116 12.83 -9.74 -12.09
C TYR A 116 14.28 -10.05 -11.80
N PHE A 117 14.73 -11.26 -12.11
CA PHE A 117 16.06 -11.77 -11.81
C PHE A 117 16.92 -11.85 -13.09
N LYS A 118 17.14 -10.70 -13.73
CA LYS A 118 17.86 -10.61 -15.00
C LYS A 118 19.38 -10.74 -14.88
N ASN A 119 19.94 -10.46 -13.70
CA ASN A 119 21.36 -10.50 -13.42
C ASN A 119 21.71 -11.75 -12.63
N GLU A 120 22.91 -12.31 -12.84
CA GLU A 120 23.40 -13.47 -12.09
C GLU A 120 23.35 -13.25 -10.58
N SER A 121 23.75 -12.08 -10.10
CA SER A 121 23.68 -11.72 -8.68
C SER A 121 22.25 -11.80 -8.11
N LEU A 122 21.23 -11.43 -8.89
CA LEU A 122 19.84 -11.52 -8.49
C LEU A 122 19.31 -12.96 -8.54
N ASN A 123 19.83 -13.80 -9.46
CA ASN A 123 19.49 -15.21 -9.51
C ASN A 123 19.97 -15.96 -8.25
N LEU A 124 21.12 -15.59 -7.71
CA LEU A 124 21.63 -16.18 -6.47
C LEU A 124 20.70 -15.97 -5.28
N ILE A 125 19.92 -14.89 -5.27
CA ILE A 125 18.93 -14.61 -4.22
C ILE A 125 17.85 -15.69 -4.16
N LEU A 126 17.48 -16.29 -5.29
CA LEU A 126 16.42 -17.32 -5.36
C LEU A 126 16.72 -18.55 -4.50
N GLU A 127 18.00 -18.91 -4.38
CA GLU A 127 18.44 -20.08 -3.61
C GLU A 127 18.69 -19.80 -2.13
N LYS A 128 18.76 -18.52 -1.74
CA LYS A 128 18.96 -18.13 -0.33
C LYS A 128 17.72 -18.42 0.50
N SER A 129 17.93 -18.70 1.80
CA SER A 129 16.90 -18.59 2.80
C SER A 129 16.54 -17.13 3.05
N ILE A 130 15.30 -16.85 3.42
CA ILE A 130 14.88 -15.48 3.73
C ILE A 130 15.68 -14.88 4.89
N SER A 131 16.09 -15.74 5.86
CA SER A 131 16.99 -15.35 6.97
C SER A 131 18.33 -14.81 6.51
N ASP A 132 18.82 -15.26 5.36
CA ASP A 132 20.18 -15.00 4.87
C ASP A 132 20.24 -13.82 3.88
N LEU A 133 19.07 -13.19 3.66
CA LEU A 133 18.98 -12.01 2.81
C LEU A 133 19.54 -10.78 3.52
N SER A 134 20.35 -10.00 2.81
CA SER A 134 20.67 -8.65 3.20
C SER A 134 19.40 -7.76 3.22
N LEU A 135 19.47 -6.60 3.87
CA LEU A 135 18.36 -5.65 3.92
C LEU A 135 17.92 -5.21 2.51
N ALA A 136 18.86 -5.00 1.60
CA ALA A 136 18.58 -4.63 0.21
C ALA A 136 17.88 -5.77 -0.55
N GLU A 137 18.36 -7.01 -0.41
CA GLU A 137 17.75 -8.20 -1.03
C GLU A 137 16.36 -8.47 -0.48
N SER A 138 16.16 -8.32 0.83
CA SER A 138 14.85 -8.44 1.48
C SER A 138 13.87 -7.36 0.97
N SER A 139 14.33 -6.12 0.85
CA SER A 139 13.54 -5.03 0.28
C SER A 139 13.19 -5.28 -1.18
N TYR A 140 14.10 -5.84 -1.97
CA TYR A 140 13.85 -6.23 -3.36
C TYR A 140 12.80 -7.34 -3.46
N LEU A 141 12.88 -8.37 -2.62
CA LEU A 141 11.88 -9.43 -2.54
C LEU A 141 10.50 -8.86 -2.20
N ASN A 142 10.43 -8.00 -1.18
CA ASN A 142 9.18 -7.32 -0.78
C ASN A 142 8.60 -6.47 -1.92
N MET A 143 9.44 -5.79 -2.70
CA MET A 143 9.02 -5.08 -3.90
C MET A 143 8.35 -6.01 -4.92
N ILE A 144 8.98 -7.16 -5.23
CA ILE A 144 8.42 -8.12 -6.18
C ILE A 144 7.07 -8.63 -5.69
N LEU A 145 6.96 -8.99 -4.42
CA LEU A 145 5.71 -9.43 -3.81
C LEU A 145 4.63 -8.34 -3.89
N ALA A 146 4.98 -7.10 -3.55
CA ALA A 146 4.06 -5.96 -3.53
C ALA A 146 3.44 -5.69 -4.91
N ILE A 147 4.25 -5.65 -5.97
CA ILE A 147 3.77 -5.34 -7.33
C ILE A 147 2.99 -6.50 -7.99
N ASN A 148 3.02 -7.69 -7.40
CA ASN A 148 2.35 -8.88 -7.96
C ASN A 148 1.13 -9.33 -7.15
N CYS A 149 0.86 -8.78 -5.97
CA CYS A 149 -0.23 -9.24 -5.12
C CYS A 149 -1.62 -8.67 -5.48
N ASP A 150 -1.71 -7.68 -6.38
CA ASP A 150 -2.96 -7.02 -6.81
C ASP A 150 -3.92 -6.63 -5.66
N PRO A 151 -3.48 -5.87 -4.63
CA PRO A 151 -4.30 -5.49 -3.51
C PRO A 151 -5.23 -4.31 -3.86
N ARG A 152 -6.33 -4.15 -3.11
CA ARG A 152 -7.13 -2.90 -3.16
C ARG A 152 -6.42 -1.76 -2.44
N VAL A 153 -5.72 -2.08 -1.36
CA VAL A 153 -4.86 -1.16 -0.61
C VAL A 153 -3.48 -1.76 -0.44
N LEU A 154 -2.48 -1.01 -0.82
CA LEU A 154 -1.07 -1.34 -0.67
C LEU A 154 -0.44 -0.36 0.32
N LEU A 155 0.07 -0.87 1.42
CA LEU A 155 0.79 -0.14 2.45
C LEU A 155 2.25 -0.55 2.36
N ILE A 156 3.16 0.41 2.26
CA ILE A 156 4.61 0.16 2.20
C ILE A 156 5.27 1.02 3.27
N ASP A 157 5.83 0.37 4.26
CA ASP A 157 6.60 1.03 5.29
C ASP A 157 8.05 1.19 4.84
N ASP A 158 8.67 2.33 5.18
CA ASP A 158 10.04 2.69 4.84
C ASP A 158 10.35 2.56 3.32
N TYR A 159 9.53 3.25 2.50
CA TYR A 159 9.62 3.22 1.05
C TYR A 159 11.02 3.51 0.55
N ALA A 160 11.57 2.55 -0.20
CA ALA A 160 12.84 2.62 -0.92
C ALA A 160 14.09 2.91 -0.07
N ILE A 161 14.04 2.68 1.26
CA ILE A 161 15.16 2.98 2.17
C ILE A 161 16.47 2.25 1.80
N HIS A 162 16.36 1.07 1.18
CA HIS A 162 17.49 0.23 0.78
C HIS A 162 17.63 0.11 -0.74
N PHE A 163 16.98 0.98 -1.52
CA PHE A 163 17.03 0.94 -2.97
C PHE A 163 18.10 1.87 -3.50
N ASP A 164 18.79 1.42 -4.55
CA ASP A 164 19.50 2.33 -5.40
C ASP A 164 18.53 3.16 -6.28
N LYS A 165 19.05 4.18 -6.93
CA LYS A 165 18.25 5.09 -7.76
C LYS A 165 17.52 4.37 -8.91
N SER A 166 18.13 3.36 -9.50
CA SER A 166 17.55 2.58 -10.61
C SER A 166 16.38 1.74 -10.13
N MET A 167 16.58 1.01 -9.04
CA MET A 167 15.54 0.20 -8.40
C MET A 167 14.34 1.06 -7.96
N GLU A 168 14.59 2.22 -7.35
CA GLU A 168 13.53 3.14 -6.95
C GLU A 168 12.70 3.61 -8.14
N ILE A 169 13.36 4.04 -9.22
CA ILE A 169 12.68 4.51 -10.44
C ILE A 169 11.77 3.41 -11.02
N ASP A 170 12.26 2.19 -11.10
CA ASP A 170 11.50 1.07 -11.66
C ASP A 170 10.34 0.67 -10.76
N PHE A 171 10.56 0.63 -9.45
CA PHE A 171 9.49 0.35 -8.49
C PHE A 171 8.41 1.42 -8.53
N ARG A 172 8.80 2.68 -8.51
CA ARG A 172 7.89 3.82 -8.63
C ARG A 172 7.03 3.74 -9.90
N LYS A 173 7.63 3.45 -11.06
CA LYS A 173 6.87 3.26 -12.31
C LYS A 173 5.83 2.15 -12.19
N LYS A 174 6.16 1.04 -11.53
CA LYS A 174 5.25 -0.09 -11.33
C LYS A 174 4.11 0.29 -10.37
N LEU A 175 4.40 0.97 -9.26
CA LEU A 175 3.37 1.48 -8.34
C LEU A 175 2.42 2.47 -9.02
N LEU A 176 2.95 3.39 -9.82
CA LEU A 176 2.13 4.32 -10.61
C LEU A 176 1.20 3.61 -11.60
N ARG A 177 1.68 2.53 -12.24
CA ARG A 177 0.83 1.69 -13.11
C ARG A 177 -0.25 0.97 -12.31
N MET A 178 0.09 0.35 -11.18
CA MET A 178 -0.91 -0.28 -10.31
C MET A 178 -2.00 0.70 -9.88
N ASN A 179 -1.62 1.89 -9.47
CA ASN A 179 -2.58 2.92 -9.10
C ASN A 179 -3.46 3.35 -10.29
N LYS A 180 -2.84 3.62 -11.45
CA LYS A 180 -3.56 4.11 -12.65
C LYS A 180 -4.44 3.04 -13.28
N ASP A 181 -3.92 1.84 -13.46
CA ASP A 181 -4.57 0.79 -14.26
C ASP A 181 -5.52 -0.06 -13.40
N LEU A 182 -5.15 -0.32 -12.14
CA LEU A 182 -5.93 -1.15 -11.22
C LEU A 182 -6.73 -0.33 -10.19
N GLY A 183 -6.50 0.98 -10.06
CA GLY A 183 -7.16 1.81 -9.06
C GLY A 183 -6.74 1.48 -7.62
N THR A 184 -5.58 0.84 -7.42
CA THR A 184 -5.04 0.51 -6.10
C THR A 184 -4.78 1.79 -5.31
N THR A 185 -5.26 1.86 -4.07
CA THR A 185 -4.90 2.92 -3.13
C THR A 185 -3.54 2.55 -2.52
N ILE A 186 -2.59 3.48 -2.52
CA ILE A 186 -1.23 3.21 -2.08
C ILE A 186 -0.84 4.21 -0.99
N LEU A 187 -0.32 3.70 0.13
CA LEU A 187 0.25 4.50 1.20
C LEU A 187 1.72 4.13 1.37
N LEU A 188 2.59 5.11 1.32
CA LEU A 188 4.04 4.95 1.41
C LEU A 188 4.53 5.75 2.61
N SER A 189 5.31 5.16 3.51
CA SER A 189 5.97 5.89 4.57
C SER A 189 7.43 6.19 4.24
N ALA A 190 7.95 7.31 4.72
CA ALA A 190 9.37 7.66 4.66
C ALA A 190 9.73 8.67 5.74
N THR A 191 11.03 8.76 6.05
CA THR A 191 11.55 9.78 6.97
C THR A 191 11.61 11.17 6.31
N HIS A 192 11.83 11.23 4.98
CA HIS A 192 11.97 12.46 4.22
C HIS A 192 11.01 12.48 3.03
N ASP A 193 10.59 13.67 2.63
CA ASP A 193 9.58 13.85 1.60
C ASP A 193 10.09 13.78 0.15
N GLN A 194 11.42 13.82 -0.07
CA GLN A 194 12.01 13.90 -1.42
C GLN A 194 11.55 12.79 -2.36
N LEU A 195 11.61 11.53 -1.92
CA LEU A 195 11.16 10.40 -2.72
C LEU A 195 9.65 10.41 -2.91
N LEU A 196 8.90 10.72 -1.86
CA LEU A 196 7.44 10.69 -1.86
C LEU A 196 6.83 11.81 -2.71
N LYS A 197 7.47 12.97 -2.80
CA LYS A 197 7.06 14.06 -3.71
C LYS A 197 6.98 13.63 -5.18
N SER A 198 7.80 12.67 -5.58
CA SER A 198 7.81 12.17 -6.96
C SER A 198 6.65 11.22 -7.29
N ILE A 199 6.00 10.63 -6.27
CA ILE A 199 4.99 9.59 -6.45
C ILE A 199 3.64 9.93 -5.82
N ALA A 200 3.61 10.47 -4.60
CA ALA A 200 2.39 10.71 -3.86
C ALA A 200 1.61 11.93 -4.38
N SER A 201 0.29 11.85 -4.36
CA SER A 201 -0.62 12.97 -4.66
C SER A 201 -0.94 13.81 -3.43
N VAL A 202 -0.88 13.18 -2.25
CA VAL A 202 -1.11 13.82 -0.96
C VAL A 202 0.01 13.43 -0.01
N LEU A 203 0.57 14.40 0.69
CA LEU A 203 1.61 14.23 1.69
C LEU A 203 1.04 14.53 3.07
N ILE A 204 1.17 13.60 4.00
CA ILE A 204 0.72 13.67 5.38
C ILE A 204 1.98 13.66 6.25
N TYR A 205 2.18 14.71 7.02
CA TYR A 205 3.30 14.83 7.94
C TYR A 205 2.86 14.43 9.34
N LEU A 206 3.55 13.45 9.88
CA LEU A 206 3.32 12.89 11.21
C LEU A 206 4.48 13.28 12.14
N ASP A 207 4.14 13.82 13.29
CA ASP A 207 5.10 14.23 14.30
C ASP A 207 4.58 13.83 15.69
N ASN A 208 5.39 13.10 16.46
CA ASN A 208 5.05 12.62 17.81
C ASN A 208 3.62 12.04 17.89
N GLY A 209 3.26 11.19 16.94
CA GLY A 209 1.94 10.56 16.87
C GLY A 209 0.80 11.43 16.34
N HIS A 210 1.04 12.71 16.04
CA HIS A 210 0.02 13.67 15.58
C HIS A 210 0.21 14.04 14.11
N ILE A 211 -0.91 14.34 13.43
CA ILE A 211 -0.86 14.92 12.08
C ILE A 211 -0.50 16.40 12.22
N SER A 212 0.73 16.76 11.87
CA SER A 212 1.20 18.13 11.91
C SER A 212 0.77 18.93 10.67
N LYS A 213 0.63 18.25 9.51
CA LYS A 213 0.33 18.90 8.24
C LYS A 213 -0.16 17.91 7.19
N ILE A 214 -1.07 18.37 6.31
CA ILE A 214 -1.48 17.67 5.10
C ILE A 214 -1.30 18.62 3.92
N ARG A 215 -0.66 18.13 2.84
CA ARG A 215 -0.45 18.89 1.61
C ARG A 215 -0.86 18.08 0.39
N SER A 216 -1.61 18.69 -0.52
CA SER A 216 -1.72 18.16 -1.88
C SER A 216 -0.42 18.46 -2.65
N ASN A 217 0.08 17.48 -3.38
CA ASN A 217 1.26 17.61 -4.21
C ASN A 217 0.87 18.18 -5.57
N SER A 218 0.86 19.51 -5.68
CA SER A 218 0.41 20.24 -6.87
C SER A 218 1.29 20.06 -8.11
N SER A 219 2.50 19.49 -7.97
CA SER A 219 3.37 19.20 -9.13
C SER A 219 2.76 18.18 -10.09
N LYS A 220 1.81 17.34 -9.65
CA LYS A 220 1.10 16.38 -10.50
C LYS A 220 -0.26 16.87 -11.02
N SER A 221 -0.88 17.88 -10.41
CA SER A 221 -2.16 18.41 -10.88
C SER A 221 -2.02 19.18 -12.20
N LYS A 222 -0.81 19.67 -12.53
CA LYS A 222 -0.54 20.34 -13.82
C LYS A 222 -0.41 19.40 -15.01
N MET A 223 -0.27 18.08 -14.83
CA MET A 223 -0.16 17.12 -15.93
C MET A 223 -1.51 16.55 -16.43
N ILE A 224 -2.63 16.92 -15.82
CA ILE A 224 -3.97 16.47 -16.25
C ILE A 224 -4.84 17.70 -16.53
N LYS A 225 -4.39 18.56 -17.43
CA LYS A 225 -5.34 19.37 -18.20
C LYS A 225 -5.62 18.57 -19.48
N PRO A 226 -6.85 18.07 -19.70
CA PRO A 226 -7.20 17.53 -21.00
C PRO A 226 -7.12 18.69 -22.00
N LYS A 227 -6.29 18.55 -23.05
CA LYS A 227 -6.47 19.37 -24.24
C LYS A 227 -7.91 19.22 -24.67
N ARG A 228 -8.60 20.35 -24.79
CA ARG A 228 -9.92 20.42 -25.39
C ARG A 228 -9.75 20.07 -26.87
N ASP A 229 -10.01 18.83 -27.23
CA ASP A 229 -10.27 18.41 -28.59
C ASP A 229 -11.37 17.36 -28.58
N ASN A 230 -12.52 17.77 -29.08
CA ASN A 230 -13.66 17.05 -29.65
C ASN A 230 -14.46 16.08 -28.76
N GLU A 231 -15.73 16.44 -28.61
CA GLU A 231 -16.80 15.79 -27.84
C GLU A 231 -17.08 14.31 -28.14
N THR A 232 -16.53 13.73 -29.18
CA THR A 232 -16.80 12.35 -29.61
C THR A 232 -15.96 11.29 -28.85
N ARG A 233 -14.87 11.68 -28.15
CA ARG A 233 -14.00 10.74 -27.42
C ARG A 233 -14.40 10.48 -25.95
N ILE A 234 -15.34 11.25 -25.41
CA ILE A 234 -15.69 11.18 -23.98
C ILE A 234 -16.63 10.01 -23.65
N LYS A 235 -17.48 9.59 -24.60
CA LYS A 235 -18.44 8.49 -24.37
C LYS A 235 -17.77 7.11 -24.30
N SER A 236 -16.67 6.87 -25.01
CA SER A 236 -15.98 5.57 -25.01
C SER A 236 -15.14 5.34 -23.74
N LYS A 237 -14.51 6.39 -23.16
CA LYS A 237 -13.69 6.26 -21.95
C LYS A 237 -14.49 6.05 -20.66
N LYS A 238 -15.71 6.57 -20.57
CA LYS A 238 -16.60 6.33 -19.42
C LYS A 238 -17.12 4.88 -19.39
N LYS A 239 -17.38 4.29 -20.55
CA LYS A 239 -17.85 2.90 -20.67
C LYS A 239 -16.75 1.89 -20.29
N TYR A 240 -15.47 2.19 -20.63
CA TYR A 240 -14.33 1.34 -20.33
C TYR A 240 -13.96 1.31 -18.83
N LYS A 241 -14.02 2.47 -18.14
CA LYS A 241 -13.75 2.54 -16.69
C LYS A 241 -14.81 1.84 -15.84
N SER A 242 -16.09 1.89 -16.27
CA SER A 242 -17.19 1.25 -15.56
C SER A 242 -17.15 -0.28 -15.67
N SER A 243 -16.79 -0.81 -16.85
CA SER A 243 -16.68 -2.27 -17.05
C SER A 243 -15.46 -2.87 -16.33
N TYR A 244 -14.34 -2.13 -16.26
CA TYR A 244 -13.12 -2.61 -15.62
C TYR A 244 -13.23 -2.68 -14.08
N SER A 245 -13.91 -1.71 -13.46
CA SER A 245 -14.16 -1.74 -12.02
C SER A 245 -15.12 -2.87 -11.62
N LYS A 246 -16.10 -3.19 -12.49
CA LYS A 246 -17.06 -4.28 -12.28
C LYS A 246 -16.38 -5.65 -12.45
N GLN A 247 -15.59 -5.84 -13.50
CA GLN A 247 -14.80 -7.07 -13.71
C GLN A 247 -13.79 -7.34 -12.58
N ARG A 248 -13.23 -6.30 -11.97
CA ARG A 248 -12.31 -6.46 -10.84
C ARG A 248 -13.05 -6.85 -9.56
N SER A 249 -14.22 -6.27 -9.30
CA SER A 249 -15.08 -6.67 -8.18
C SER A 249 -15.44 -8.15 -8.29
N ASP A 250 -15.87 -8.60 -9.47
CA ASP A 250 -16.29 -9.98 -9.72
C ASP A 250 -15.09 -10.96 -9.65
N ARG A 251 -13.91 -10.55 -10.15
CA ARG A 251 -12.68 -11.34 -10.07
C ARG A 251 -12.16 -11.46 -8.62
N TRP A 252 -12.35 -10.43 -7.80
CA TRP A 252 -12.02 -10.47 -6.37
C TRP A 252 -12.96 -11.38 -5.60
N MET A 253 -14.25 -11.28 -5.83
CA MET A 253 -15.25 -12.14 -5.21
C MET A 253 -14.97 -13.62 -5.52
N ASN A 254 -14.67 -13.96 -6.78
CA ASN A 254 -14.36 -15.34 -7.18
C ASN A 254 -13.00 -15.86 -6.66
N LYS A 255 -11.99 -14.99 -6.47
CA LYS A 255 -10.66 -15.41 -6.02
C LYS A 255 -10.57 -15.67 -4.52
N TYR A 256 -11.44 -15.06 -3.71
CA TYR A 256 -11.37 -15.10 -2.25
C TYR A 256 -12.64 -15.61 -1.58
N ALA A 257 -13.68 -15.98 -2.32
CA ALA A 257 -14.91 -16.58 -1.79
C ALA A 257 -14.68 -17.97 -1.16
N ASN A 258 -13.56 -18.63 -1.47
CA ASN A 258 -13.21 -19.98 -0.94
C ASN A 258 -12.28 -19.94 0.28
N PHE A 259 -12.11 -18.80 0.95
CA PHE A 259 -11.25 -18.65 2.14
C PHE A 259 -12.03 -18.16 3.38
N THR A 260 -13.33 -18.41 3.42
CA THR A 260 -14.16 -18.24 4.62
C THR A 260 -14.42 -19.58 5.28
#